data_f5e9a47a51a6f6d184935563271a1082
#
_entry.id   f5e9a47a51a6f6d184935563271a1082
#
_cell.length_a   1.000
_cell.length_b   1.000
_cell.length_c   1.000
_cell.angle_alpha   90.00
_cell.angle_beta   90.00
_cell.angle_gamma   90.00
#
_symmetry.space_group_name_H-M   'P 1'
#
loop_
_entity.id
_entity.type
_entity.pdbx_description
1 polymer ?
#
loop_
_entity_poly.entity_id
_entity_poly.type
_entity_poly.pdbx_seq_one_letter_code
_entity_poly.pdbx_strand_id
1 'polypeptide(L)'
;SLGIGMLVDNSVVVIENVYRLRSRGVPAARAAVQGTKQVGMSVVASTLTSVCVFLPVVFSASIVRSLMMPMSLCIGYCLMASLIVALTVVPAASSTVLKKAEPKRLAWFEKVQEKYAHSLEWCLQHRALPLIAAVVLLVFSGWQVLNMGVELLPSITSNEAQITLSTADGLTKEESLSLIH
;
A
#
# COMPACT_ATOMS: atom_id res chain seq x y z
N SER A 1 -9.84 -3.66 3.03
CA SER A 1 -9.69 -2.20 2.75
C SER A 1 -8.33 -1.87 2.12
N LEU A 2 -7.27 -2.58 2.49
CA LEU A 2 -5.90 -2.32 1.98
C LEU A 2 -5.80 -2.49 0.45
N GLY A 3 -6.42 -3.53 -0.11
CA GLY A 3 -6.41 -3.81 -1.54
C GLY A 3 -7.10 -2.72 -2.38
N ILE A 4 -8.16 -2.10 -1.87
CA ILE A 4 -8.88 -1.04 -2.59
C ILE A 4 -8.01 0.21 -2.73
N GLY A 5 -7.27 0.60 -1.70
CA GLY A 5 -6.34 1.74 -1.76
C GLY A 5 -5.27 1.55 -2.84
N MET A 6 -4.64 0.39 -2.88
CA MET A 6 -3.63 0.05 -3.90
C MET A 6 -4.20 -0.04 -5.32
N LEU A 7 -5.50 -0.42 -5.44
CA LEU A 7 -6.18 -0.54 -6.72
C LEU A 7 -6.42 0.83 -7.36
N VAL A 8 -6.72 1.84 -6.55
CA VAL A 8 -6.98 3.21 -7.00
C VAL A 8 -5.69 3.94 -7.38
N ASP A 9 -4.58 3.67 -6.70
CA ASP A 9 -3.32 4.40 -6.83
C ASP A 9 -2.80 4.42 -8.28
N ASN A 10 -2.68 3.28 -8.92
CA ASN A 10 -2.23 3.16 -10.31
C ASN A 10 -3.15 3.92 -11.29
N SER A 11 -4.45 3.86 -11.06
CA SER A 11 -5.45 4.51 -11.90
C SER A 11 -5.41 6.04 -11.79
N VAL A 12 -5.20 6.55 -10.57
CA VAL A 12 -5.09 8.00 -10.30
C VAL A 12 -3.89 8.59 -11.03
N VAL A 13 -2.73 7.94 -11.00
CA VAL A 13 -1.52 8.42 -11.70
C VAL A 13 -1.75 8.53 -13.21
N VAL A 14 -2.41 7.53 -13.80
CA VAL A 14 -2.72 7.54 -15.25
C VAL A 14 -3.71 8.65 -15.58
N ILE A 15 -4.81 8.77 -14.83
CA ILE A 15 -5.84 9.80 -15.05
C ILE A 15 -5.25 11.20 -14.92
N GLU A 16 -4.46 11.43 -13.88
CA GLU A 16 -3.82 12.74 -13.64
C GLU A 16 -2.93 13.15 -14.81
N ASN A 17 -2.10 12.23 -15.31
CA ASN A 17 -1.23 12.53 -16.44
C ASN A 17 -2.02 12.79 -17.74
N VAL A 18 -3.09 12.03 -17.98
CA VAL A 18 -4.00 12.27 -19.11
C VAL A 18 -4.69 13.64 -18.97
N TYR A 19 -5.17 13.97 -17.79
CA TYR A 19 -5.79 15.28 -17.50
C TYR A 19 -4.82 16.43 -17.70
N ARG A 20 -3.58 16.28 -17.24
CA ARG A 20 -2.51 17.27 -17.42
C ARG A 20 -2.20 17.53 -18.88
N LEU A 21 -2.18 16.49 -19.73
CA LEU A 21 -2.01 16.66 -21.18
C LEU A 21 -3.23 17.31 -21.82
N ARG A 22 -4.43 16.95 -21.36
CA ARG A 22 -5.69 17.56 -21.84
C ARG A 22 -5.76 19.06 -21.51
N SER A 23 -5.35 19.46 -20.31
CA SER A 23 -5.30 20.88 -19.90
C SER A 23 -4.33 21.73 -20.69
N ARG A 24 -3.35 21.10 -21.36
CA ARG A 24 -2.41 21.74 -22.31
C ARG A 24 -2.95 21.84 -23.73
N GLY A 25 -4.24 21.50 -23.97
CA GLY A 25 -4.88 21.61 -25.27
C GLY A 25 -4.78 20.38 -26.17
N VAL A 26 -4.19 19.28 -25.69
CA VAL A 26 -4.10 18.04 -26.49
C VAL A 26 -5.49 17.40 -26.64
N PRO A 27 -5.91 16.92 -27.81
CA PRO A 27 -7.17 16.22 -28.01
C PRO A 27 -7.31 15.01 -27.08
N ALA A 28 -8.50 14.77 -26.50
CA ALA A 28 -8.73 13.77 -25.45
C ALA A 28 -8.22 12.37 -25.82
N ALA A 29 -8.43 11.92 -27.04
CA ALA A 29 -7.92 10.62 -27.52
C ALA A 29 -6.39 10.53 -27.54
N ARG A 30 -5.70 11.59 -28.01
CA ARG A 30 -4.24 11.65 -28.01
C ARG A 30 -3.69 11.81 -26.60
N ALA A 31 -4.34 12.62 -25.76
CA ALA A 31 -3.96 12.79 -24.37
C ALA A 31 -4.06 11.47 -23.59
N ALA A 32 -5.11 10.66 -23.81
CA ALA A 32 -5.24 9.35 -23.20
C ALA A 32 -4.10 8.41 -23.60
N VAL A 33 -3.78 8.30 -24.88
CA VAL A 33 -2.72 7.40 -25.34
C VAL A 33 -1.32 7.88 -24.89
N GLN A 34 -1.02 9.16 -25.10
CA GLN A 34 0.30 9.71 -24.75
C GLN A 34 0.49 9.77 -23.23
N GLY A 35 -0.54 10.17 -22.49
CA GLY A 35 -0.51 10.22 -21.03
C GLY A 35 -0.26 8.86 -20.40
N THR A 36 -0.96 7.84 -20.87
CA THR A 36 -0.75 6.47 -20.41
C THR A 36 0.62 5.94 -20.78
N LYS A 37 1.10 6.21 -22.01
CA LYS A 37 2.43 5.77 -22.44
C LYS A 37 3.56 6.39 -21.62
N GLN A 38 3.42 7.65 -21.21
CA GLN A 38 4.44 8.35 -20.42
C GLN A 38 4.62 7.75 -19.03
N VAL A 39 3.53 7.36 -18.37
CA VAL A 39 3.57 6.85 -16.98
C VAL A 39 3.48 5.31 -16.91
N GLY A 40 3.12 4.65 -18.01
CA GLY A 40 2.86 3.22 -18.05
C GLY A 40 4.04 2.39 -17.55
N MET A 41 5.26 2.71 -17.98
CA MET A 41 6.46 1.99 -17.54
C MET A 41 6.73 2.18 -16.04
N SER A 42 6.51 3.39 -15.52
CA SER A 42 6.66 3.66 -14.08
C SER A 42 5.61 2.91 -13.25
N VAL A 43 4.37 2.86 -13.71
CA VAL A 43 3.28 2.13 -13.06
C VAL A 43 3.54 0.62 -13.07
N VAL A 44 4.02 0.07 -14.19
CA VAL A 44 4.41 -1.35 -14.28
C VAL A 44 5.55 -1.64 -13.32
N ALA A 45 6.60 -0.83 -13.32
CA ALA A 45 7.76 -1.02 -12.45
C ALA A 45 7.38 -0.95 -10.96
N SER A 46 6.58 0.03 -10.54
CA SER A 46 6.13 0.17 -9.14
C SER A 46 5.27 -1.01 -8.72
N THR A 47 4.35 -1.46 -9.57
CA THR A 47 3.50 -2.62 -9.30
C THR A 47 4.32 -3.91 -9.17
N LEU A 48 5.29 -4.10 -10.07
CA LEU A 48 6.19 -5.25 -10.02
C LEU A 48 7.04 -5.25 -8.74
N THR A 49 7.57 -4.10 -8.35
CA THR A 49 8.31 -3.95 -7.08
C THR A 49 7.44 -4.31 -5.89
N SER A 50 6.20 -3.83 -5.86
CA SER A 50 5.25 -4.15 -4.78
C SER A 50 4.94 -5.65 -4.70
N VAL A 51 4.79 -6.33 -5.84
CA VAL A 51 4.59 -7.80 -5.89
C VAL A 51 5.84 -8.53 -5.41
N CYS A 52 7.04 -8.07 -5.79
CA CYS A 52 8.31 -8.68 -5.39
C CYS A 52 8.54 -8.63 -3.87
N VAL A 53 8.00 -7.64 -3.16
CA VAL A 53 8.09 -7.55 -1.69
C VAL A 53 7.39 -8.74 -1.01
N PHE A 54 6.40 -9.34 -1.63
CA PHE A 54 5.69 -10.49 -1.09
C PHE A 54 6.35 -11.84 -1.40
N LEU A 55 7.34 -11.89 -2.32
CA LEU A 55 8.06 -13.12 -2.64
C LEU A 55 8.75 -13.78 -1.43
N PRO A 56 9.42 -13.05 -0.52
CA PRO A 56 10.06 -13.66 0.64
C PRO A 56 9.09 -14.40 1.58
N VAL A 57 7.81 -14.06 1.57
CA VAL A 57 6.78 -14.73 2.39
C VAL A 57 6.66 -16.21 2.03
N VAL A 58 6.90 -16.57 0.75
CA VAL A 58 6.85 -17.96 0.27
C VAL A 58 7.95 -18.81 0.94
N PHE A 59 9.07 -18.20 1.29
CA PHE A 59 10.23 -18.87 1.90
C PHE A 59 10.23 -18.78 3.44
N SER A 60 9.23 -18.14 4.04
CA SER A 60 9.11 -17.97 5.49
C SER A 60 8.75 -19.28 6.20
N ALA A 61 8.95 -19.33 7.54
CA ALA A 61 8.59 -20.46 8.38
C ALA A 61 7.10 -20.83 8.27
N SER A 62 6.77 -22.10 8.49
CA SER A 62 5.43 -22.69 8.28
C SER A 62 4.27 -21.89 8.85
N ILE A 63 4.38 -21.39 10.07
CA ILE A 63 3.30 -20.64 10.75
C ILE A 63 3.07 -19.29 10.07
N VAL A 64 4.16 -18.54 9.83
CA VAL A 64 4.10 -17.23 9.16
C VAL A 64 3.60 -17.37 7.73
N ARG A 65 4.06 -18.39 7.03
CA ARG A 65 3.63 -18.73 5.68
C ARG A 65 2.14 -19.02 5.62
N SER A 66 1.62 -19.85 6.53
CA SER A 66 0.19 -20.20 6.59
C SER A 66 -0.73 -18.99 6.74
N LEU A 67 -0.33 -18.01 7.54
CA LEU A 67 -1.13 -16.80 7.79
C LEU A 67 -0.94 -15.74 6.69
N MET A 68 0.29 -15.55 6.21
CA MET A 68 0.61 -14.44 5.30
C MET A 68 0.41 -14.80 3.82
N MET A 69 0.48 -16.06 3.44
CA MET A 69 0.37 -16.47 2.04
C MET A 69 -0.99 -16.16 1.40
N PRO A 70 -2.15 -16.38 2.06
CA PRO A 70 -3.44 -16.00 1.50
C PRO A 70 -3.58 -14.49 1.31
N MET A 71 -3.06 -13.69 2.25
CA MET A 71 -3.08 -12.23 2.15
C MET A 71 -2.18 -11.73 1.02
N SER A 72 -0.97 -12.28 0.89
CA SER A 72 -0.01 -11.92 -0.15
C SER A 72 -0.53 -12.24 -1.55
N LEU A 73 -1.17 -13.40 -1.72
CA LEU A 73 -1.80 -13.78 -2.99
C LEU A 73 -2.96 -12.86 -3.35
N CYS A 74 -3.82 -12.54 -2.38
CA CYS A 74 -4.94 -11.61 -2.59
C CYS A 74 -4.43 -10.24 -3.05
N ILE A 75 -3.42 -9.67 -2.37
CA ILE A 75 -2.81 -8.40 -2.74
C ILE A 75 -2.17 -8.48 -4.12
N GLY A 76 -1.44 -9.55 -4.42
CA GLY A 76 -0.80 -9.77 -5.71
C GLY A 76 -1.82 -9.80 -6.87
N TYR A 77 -2.91 -10.52 -6.73
CA TYR A 77 -3.98 -10.55 -7.74
C TYR A 77 -4.66 -9.19 -7.89
N CYS A 78 -4.93 -8.49 -6.79
CA CYS A 78 -5.50 -7.13 -6.83
C CYS A 78 -4.57 -6.15 -7.55
N LEU A 79 -3.27 -6.19 -7.29
CA LEU A 79 -2.28 -5.33 -7.95
C LEU A 79 -2.18 -5.61 -9.45
N MET A 80 -2.17 -6.88 -9.86
CA MET A 80 -2.15 -7.25 -11.27
C MET A 80 -3.44 -6.83 -11.99
N ALA A 81 -4.60 -7.05 -11.37
CA ALA A 81 -5.88 -6.57 -11.92
C ALA A 81 -5.90 -5.04 -12.05
N SER A 82 -5.42 -4.33 -11.02
CA SER A 82 -5.28 -2.86 -11.03
C SER A 82 -4.42 -2.37 -12.18
N LEU A 83 -3.28 -3.01 -12.41
CA LEU A 83 -2.38 -2.67 -13.51
C LEU A 83 -3.07 -2.80 -14.87
N ILE A 84 -3.77 -3.91 -15.10
CA ILE A 84 -4.50 -4.14 -16.37
C ILE A 84 -5.58 -3.07 -16.55
N VAL A 85 -6.37 -2.78 -15.51
CA VAL A 85 -7.42 -1.76 -15.55
C VAL A 85 -6.82 -0.37 -15.80
N ALA A 86 -5.74 -0.01 -15.10
CA ALA A 86 -5.10 1.29 -15.23
C ALA A 86 -4.53 1.54 -16.64
N LEU A 87 -4.03 0.50 -17.31
CA LEU A 87 -3.44 0.63 -18.65
C LEU A 87 -4.44 0.43 -19.80
N THR A 88 -5.62 -0.13 -19.55
CA THR A 88 -6.62 -0.43 -20.58
C THR A 88 -7.91 0.37 -20.40
N VAL A 89 -8.62 0.13 -19.30
CA VAL A 89 -9.94 0.71 -19.04
C VAL A 89 -9.84 2.21 -18.76
N VAL A 90 -8.86 2.62 -17.97
CA VAL A 90 -8.69 4.03 -17.58
C VAL A 90 -8.44 4.94 -18.78
N PRO A 91 -7.49 4.68 -19.69
CA PRO A 91 -7.31 5.51 -20.88
C PRO A 91 -8.52 5.47 -21.83
N ALA A 92 -9.18 4.34 -21.98
CA ALA A 92 -10.40 4.24 -22.78
C ALA A 92 -11.53 5.11 -22.20
N ALA A 93 -11.79 5.02 -20.91
CA ALA A 93 -12.77 5.85 -20.22
C ALA A 93 -12.41 7.34 -20.28
N SER A 94 -11.14 7.67 -20.02
CA SER A 94 -10.63 9.05 -20.06
C SER A 94 -10.81 9.69 -21.43
N SER A 95 -10.60 8.93 -22.51
CA SER A 95 -10.80 9.43 -23.89
C SER A 95 -12.25 9.85 -24.16
N THR A 96 -13.21 9.20 -23.50
CA THR A 96 -14.67 9.47 -23.69
C THR A 96 -15.15 10.56 -22.74
N VAL A 97 -14.80 10.47 -21.48
CA VAL A 97 -15.24 11.41 -20.43
C VAL A 97 -14.66 12.80 -20.65
N LEU A 98 -13.36 12.88 -20.96
CA LEU A 98 -12.69 14.16 -21.16
C LEU A 98 -13.00 14.84 -22.53
N LYS A 99 -13.73 14.19 -23.42
CA LYS A 99 -14.24 14.86 -24.64
C LYS A 99 -15.24 15.97 -24.31
N LYS A 100 -16.08 15.75 -23.30
CA LYS A 100 -17.17 16.66 -22.90
C LYS A 100 -16.78 17.58 -21.72
N ALA A 101 -15.71 17.26 -21.01
CA ALA A 101 -15.28 18.03 -19.85
C ALA A 101 -14.27 19.11 -20.28
N GLU A 102 -14.68 20.35 -20.19
CA GLU A 102 -13.73 21.45 -20.12
C GLU A 102 -12.99 21.37 -18.77
N PRO A 103 -11.65 21.54 -18.76
CA PRO A 103 -10.89 21.54 -17.52
C PRO A 103 -11.32 22.70 -16.63
N LYS A 104 -12.33 22.48 -15.80
CA LYS A 104 -12.72 23.45 -14.77
C LYS A 104 -11.60 23.54 -13.73
N ARG A 105 -10.92 24.67 -13.70
CA ARG A 105 -9.99 24.99 -12.61
C ARG A 105 -10.82 25.25 -11.35
N LEU A 106 -10.74 24.39 -10.37
CA LEU A 106 -11.35 24.63 -9.06
C LEU A 106 -10.54 25.69 -8.33
N ALA A 107 -11.13 26.87 -8.15
CA ALA A 107 -10.47 28.00 -7.47
C ALA A 107 -9.95 27.64 -6.05
N TRP A 108 -10.58 26.69 -5.38
CA TRP A 108 -10.09 26.17 -4.11
C TRP A 108 -8.78 25.40 -4.26
N PHE A 109 -8.66 24.59 -5.32
CA PHE A 109 -7.45 23.81 -5.60
C PHE A 109 -6.27 24.70 -5.98
N GLU A 110 -6.51 25.78 -6.73
CA GLU A 110 -5.48 26.77 -7.06
C GLU A 110 -4.92 27.44 -5.79
N LYS A 111 -5.78 27.81 -4.83
CA LYS A 111 -5.33 28.36 -3.54
C LYS A 111 -4.49 27.37 -2.72
N VAL A 112 -4.84 26.09 -2.76
CA VAL A 112 -4.04 25.04 -2.09
C VAL A 112 -2.70 24.85 -2.79
N GLN A 113 -2.69 24.90 -4.11
CA GLN A 113 -1.48 24.78 -4.93
C GLN A 113 -0.53 25.96 -4.73
N GLU A 114 -1.05 27.17 -4.65
CA GLU A 114 -0.25 28.38 -4.34
C GLU A 114 0.36 28.31 -2.94
N LYS A 115 -0.42 27.91 -1.94
CA LYS A 115 0.09 27.71 -0.58
C LYS A 115 1.18 26.63 -0.53
N TYR A 116 0.98 25.55 -1.25
CA TYR A 116 1.97 24.47 -1.35
C TYR A 116 3.25 24.95 -2.04
N ALA A 117 3.12 25.67 -3.16
CA ALA A 117 4.25 26.24 -3.88
C ALA A 117 5.07 27.19 -2.99
N HIS A 118 4.39 28.07 -2.26
CA HIS A 118 5.04 29.01 -1.31
C HIS A 118 5.72 28.26 -0.15
N SER A 119 5.08 27.23 0.41
CA SER A 119 5.70 26.35 1.42
C SER A 119 6.94 25.65 0.89
N LEU A 120 6.89 25.20 -0.36
CA LEU A 120 8.00 24.50 -1.01
C LEU A 120 9.17 25.45 -1.26
N GLU A 121 8.91 26.66 -1.74
CA GLU A 121 9.93 27.70 -1.90
C GLU A 121 10.60 28.05 -0.58
N TRP A 122 9.82 28.22 0.48
CA TRP A 122 10.34 28.46 1.82
C TRP A 122 11.23 27.30 2.33
N CYS A 123 10.81 26.06 2.13
CA CYS A 123 11.61 24.87 2.46
C CYS A 123 12.91 24.79 1.65
N LEU A 124 12.89 25.16 0.38
CA LEU A 124 14.06 25.17 -0.49
C LEU A 124 15.05 26.29 -0.11
N GLN A 125 14.55 27.44 0.29
CA GLN A 125 15.39 28.54 0.80
C GLN A 125 16.06 28.16 2.12
N HIS A 126 15.34 27.46 3.01
CA HIS A 126 15.82 27.03 4.32
C HIS A 126 16.05 25.52 4.38
N ARG A 127 16.79 25.00 3.40
CA ARG A 127 17.01 23.55 3.21
C ARG A 127 17.53 22.80 4.44
N ALA A 128 18.20 23.49 5.36
CA ALA A 128 18.67 22.87 6.60
C ALA A 128 17.55 22.59 7.60
N LEU A 129 16.50 23.40 7.61
CA LEU A 129 15.42 23.33 8.61
C LEU A 129 14.55 22.07 8.46
N PRO A 130 14.04 21.71 7.27
CA PRO A 130 13.31 20.46 7.09
C PRO A 130 14.21 19.21 7.28
N LEU A 131 15.51 19.31 6.94
CA LEU A 131 16.45 18.22 7.19
C LEU A 131 16.67 17.98 8.70
N ILE A 132 16.87 19.05 9.45
CA ILE A 132 17.01 18.99 10.92
C ILE A 132 15.72 18.44 11.54
N ALA A 133 14.56 18.91 11.11
CA ALA A 133 13.27 18.42 11.59
C ALA A 133 13.08 16.93 11.31
N ALA A 134 13.46 16.45 10.13
CA ALA A 134 13.43 15.03 9.79
C ALA A 134 14.35 14.18 10.68
N VAL A 135 15.58 14.65 10.92
CA VAL A 135 16.54 13.97 11.79
C VAL A 135 16.04 13.94 13.25
N VAL A 136 15.50 15.05 13.75
CA VAL A 136 14.94 15.11 15.11
C VAL A 136 13.76 14.15 15.26
N LEU A 137 12.85 14.10 14.27
CA LEU A 137 11.73 13.16 14.24
C LEU A 137 12.21 11.71 14.23
N LEU A 138 13.26 11.41 13.44
CA LEU A 138 13.82 10.07 13.35
C LEU A 138 14.46 9.65 14.67
N VAL A 139 15.24 10.53 15.31
CA VAL A 139 15.86 10.26 16.61
C VAL A 139 14.79 10.09 17.69
N PHE A 140 13.77 10.95 17.70
CA PHE A 140 12.64 10.84 18.63
C PHE A 140 11.86 9.54 18.46
N SER A 141 11.57 9.15 17.22
CA SER A 141 10.91 7.89 16.90
C SER A 141 11.74 6.69 17.32
N GLY A 142 13.04 6.70 17.03
CA GLY A 142 13.97 5.65 17.45
C GLY A 142 14.04 5.51 18.97
N TRP A 143 14.09 6.63 19.68
CA TRP A 143 14.09 6.62 21.15
C TRP A 143 12.79 6.04 21.73
N GLN A 144 11.66 6.38 21.11
CA GLN A 144 10.36 5.86 21.55
C GLN A 144 10.24 4.34 21.32
N VAL A 145 10.74 3.83 20.18
CA VAL A 145 10.78 2.39 19.89
C VAL A 145 11.65 1.64 20.92
N LEU A 146 12.81 2.20 21.30
CA LEU A 146 13.69 1.59 22.30
C LEU A 146 13.05 1.53 23.70
N ASN A 147 12.22 2.53 24.04
CA ASN A 147 11.54 2.58 25.34
C ASN A 147 10.25 1.74 25.40
N MET A 148 9.58 1.49 24.26
CA MET A 148 8.32 0.73 24.23
C MET A 148 8.50 -0.80 24.37
N GLY A 149 9.73 -1.32 24.24
CA GLY A 149 9.93 -2.76 24.14
C GLY A 149 9.27 -3.33 22.86
N VAL A 150 10.02 -4.13 22.12
CA VAL A 150 9.48 -4.75 20.90
C VAL A 150 8.67 -5.99 21.29
N GLU A 151 7.39 -5.83 21.58
CA GLU A 151 6.45 -6.96 21.62
C GLU A 151 6.12 -7.32 20.16
N LEU A 152 6.88 -8.24 19.60
CA LEU A 152 6.71 -8.73 18.22
C LEU A 152 5.39 -9.47 17.98
N LEU A 153 4.76 -9.95 19.03
CA LEU A 153 3.44 -10.59 18.98
C LEU A 153 2.58 -10.00 20.09
N PRO A 154 1.39 -9.44 19.76
CA PRO A 154 0.43 -9.15 20.80
C PRO A 154 0.19 -10.46 21.55
N SER A 155 0.29 -10.42 22.89
CA SER A 155 -0.06 -11.56 23.74
C SER A 155 -1.52 -11.92 23.39
N ILE A 156 -1.67 -12.95 22.57
CA ILE A 156 -2.97 -13.54 22.32
C ILE A 156 -3.32 -14.19 23.64
N THR A 157 -4.02 -13.47 24.48
CA THR A 157 -4.74 -14.07 25.61
C THR A 157 -5.85 -14.91 25.00
N SER A 158 -5.47 -16.10 24.55
CA SER A 158 -6.45 -17.13 24.28
C SER A 158 -7.08 -17.47 25.64
N ASN A 159 -8.38 -17.27 25.76
CA ASN A 159 -9.16 -17.74 26.90
C ASN A 159 -9.26 -19.28 26.93
N GLU A 160 -8.31 -19.96 26.27
CA GLU A 160 -8.16 -21.40 26.29
C GLU A 160 -7.26 -21.79 27.46
N ALA A 161 -7.86 -22.32 28.50
CA ALA A 161 -7.13 -22.98 29.57
C ALA A 161 -6.53 -24.28 29.00
N GLN A 162 -5.24 -24.29 28.67
CA GLN A 162 -4.52 -25.52 28.38
C GLN A 162 -4.30 -26.27 29.70
N ILE A 163 -5.13 -27.27 29.94
CA ILE A 163 -4.92 -28.21 31.03
C ILE A 163 -3.96 -29.29 30.51
N THR A 164 -2.71 -29.18 30.86
CA THR A 164 -1.70 -30.22 30.57
C THR A 164 -1.80 -31.26 31.70
N LEU A 165 -2.50 -32.36 31.44
CA LEU A 165 -2.51 -33.51 32.33
C LEU A 165 -1.26 -34.34 32.11
N SER A 166 -0.26 -34.20 32.97
CA SER A 166 0.89 -35.11 33.01
C SER A 166 0.53 -36.34 33.84
N THR A 167 0.26 -37.43 33.17
CA THR A 167 0.13 -38.74 33.80
C THR A 167 1.51 -39.37 34.04
N ALA A 168 1.64 -40.13 35.12
CA ALA A 168 2.88 -40.84 35.45
C ALA A 168 3.27 -41.79 34.33
N ASP A 169 4.59 -41.90 34.06
CA ASP A 169 5.14 -42.78 33.03
C ASP A 169 4.73 -44.24 33.28
N GLY A 170 4.00 -44.85 32.32
CA GLY A 170 3.64 -46.23 32.33
C GLY A 170 2.14 -46.56 32.22
N LEU A 171 1.27 -45.57 32.21
CA LEU A 171 -0.18 -45.79 32.01
C LEU A 171 -0.52 -46.00 30.52
N THR A 172 -1.36 -46.99 30.27
CA THR A 172 -1.91 -47.25 28.94
C THR A 172 -2.94 -46.20 28.56
N LYS A 173 -3.16 -45.98 27.26
CA LYS A 173 -4.08 -44.98 26.71
C LYS A 173 -5.51 -45.08 27.25
N GLU A 174 -5.92 -46.34 27.59
CA GLU A 174 -7.24 -46.65 28.10
C GLU A 174 -7.39 -46.30 29.58
N GLU A 175 -6.33 -46.46 30.37
CA GLU A 175 -6.30 -46.05 31.79
C GLU A 175 -6.25 -44.54 31.95
N SER A 176 -5.57 -43.83 31.05
CA SER A 176 -5.56 -42.36 31.03
C SER A 176 -6.91 -41.77 30.68
N LEU A 177 -7.69 -42.42 29.82
CA LEU A 177 -9.03 -41.98 29.45
C LEU A 177 -10.04 -42.17 30.61
N SER A 178 -9.86 -43.17 31.43
CA SER A 178 -10.75 -43.44 32.58
C SER A 178 -10.57 -42.45 33.73
N LEU A 179 -9.44 -41.75 33.80
CA LEU A 179 -9.17 -40.71 34.78
C LEU A 179 -9.80 -39.32 34.42
N ILE A 180 -10.24 -39.17 33.18
CA ILE A 180 -10.84 -37.93 32.67
C ILE A 180 -12.38 -37.95 32.81
N HIS A 181 -12.98 -39.07 33.06
CA HIS A 181 -14.40 -39.25 33.32
C HIS A 181 -14.66 -39.35 34.79
#